data_07b246099f2a18219e21e23355d5e511
#
_entry.id   07b246099f2a18219e21e23355d5e511
#
_cell.length_a   1.000
_cell.length_b   1.000
_cell.length_c   1.000
_cell.angle_alpha   90.00
_cell.angle_beta   90.00
_cell.angle_gamma   90.00
#
_symmetry.space_group_name_H-M   'P 1'
#
loop_
_entity.id
_entity.type
_entity.pdbx_description
1 polymer ?
#
loop_
_entity_poly.entity_id
_entity_poly.type
_entity_poly.pdbx_seq_one_letter_code
_entity_poly.pdbx_strand_id
1 'polypeptide(L)'
;PLDVTKIDLADMEKKGIRMEDIEPHLKAMSYGHKSNGLVEMNPELENGMRVSTKGRVSLEEQADGSLRVVPHYWQERPDLDAPFHGVLLDEEAKTNLMNTRHAGKVIDLELEPGKLTPCYVSIDKWTNTLEPMPVSLLEKRARIKEADLSEGKQMDFYGGGKVLLEGYTTRAGYKRDAYIQIDAAERNYSFTYDGLDRNRYAQENKEIYRQKAAEKNGRQETTASERQPTLTIHRTILKASVPKEAYDQWTEAVNDPSKRADVKAFYIKGMVKDGQGEPFNAWVKPNFERNKMDFFRWNPDRAKRQGAEV
;
A
#
# COMPACT_ATOMS: atom_id res chain seq x y z
N PRO A 1 19.16 -10.84 5.63
CA PRO A 1 18.24 -11.17 4.55
C PRO A 1 18.78 -12.35 3.74
N LEU A 2 17.88 -13.21 3.28
CA LEU A 2 18.20 -14.33 2.40
C LEU A 2 18.72 -13.82 1.05
N ASP A 3 19.63 -14.57 0.43
CA ASP A 3 20.15 -14.27 -0.90
C ASP A 3 19.20 -14.77 -1.99
N VAL A 4 18.33 -13.88 -2.47
CA VAL A 4 17.29 -14.21 -3.47
C VAL A 4 17.83 -14.69 -4.84
N THR A 5 19.14 -14.57 -5.10
CA THR A 5 19.76 -15.11 -6.31
C THR A 5 19.86 -16.64 -6.29
N LYS A 6 19.66 -17.25 -5.11
CA LYS A 6 19.74 -18.69 -4.88
C LYS A 6 18.38 -19.39 -4.96
N ILE A 7 17.35 -18.71 -5.47
CA ILE A 7 16.02 -19.32 -5.64
C ILE A 7 16.10 -20.48 -6.66
N ASP A 8 15.57 -21.65 -6.26
CA ASP A 8 15.45 -22.80 -7.14
C ASP A 8 14.32 -22.58 -8.17
N LEU A 9 14.74 -22.15 -9.37
CA LEU A 9 13.81 -21.86 -10.46
C LEU A 9 13.09 -23.12 -10.97
N ALA A 10 13.72 -24.31 -10.92
CA ALA A 10 13.11 -25.55 -11.38
C ALA A 10 11.99 -26.02 -10.42
N ASP A 11 12.21 -25.89 -9.11
CA ASP A 11 11.17 -26.15 -8.10
C ASP A 11 10.01 -25.14 -8.22
N MET A 12 10.32 -23.88 -8.48
CA MET A 12 9.33 -22.84 -8.66
C MET A 12 8.45 -23.07 -9.90
N GLU A 13 9.04 -23.50 -11.02
CA GLU A 13 8.32 -23.84 -12.25
C GLU A 13 7.34 -25.03 -12.05
N LYS A 14 7.75 -26.06 -11.32
CA LYS A 14 6.88 -27.19 -10.96
C LYS A 14 5.64 -26.74 -10.18
N LYS A 15 5.78 -25.71 -9.34
CA LYS A 15 4.68 -25.09 -8.59
C LYS A 15 3.87 -24.13 -9.42
N GLY A 16 4.23 -23.92 -10.69
CA GLY A 16 3.57 -22.99 -11.59
C GLY A 16 3.63 -21.53 -11.11
N ILE A 17 4.71 -21.16 -10.45
CA ILE A 17 4.99 -19.81 -9.97
C ILE A 17 6.00 -19.16 -10.92
N ARG A 18 5.71 -17.95 -11.40
CA ARG A 18 6.61 -17.21 -12.29
C ARG A 18 7.41 -16.19 -11.50
N MET A 19 8.66 -15.96 -11.90
CA MET A 19 9.53 -14.98 -11.25
C MET A 19 8.92 -13.58 -11.26
N GLU A 20 8.31 -13.18 -12.38
CA GLU A 20 7.66 -11.86 -12.52
C GLU A 20 6.54 -11.61 -11.50
N ASP A 21 5.84 -12.68 -11.06
CA ASP A 21 4.75 -12.58 -10.08
C ASP A 21 5.27 -12.42 -8.66
N ILE A 22 6.48 -12.90 -8.35
CA ILE A 22 7.09 -12.81 -7.02
C ILE A 22 8.11 -11.68 -6.89
N GLU A 23 8.64 -11.14 -7.98
CA GLU A 23 9.65 -10.08 -7.99
C GLU A 23 9.28 -8.87 -7.11
N PRO A 24 8.04 -8.33 -7.15
CA PRO A 24 7.63 -7.23 -6.29
C PRO A 24 7.67 -7.55 -4.79
N HIS A 25 7.70 -8.84 -4.43
CA HIS A 25 7.62 -9.36 -3.06
C HIS A 25 8.97 -9.82 -2.50
N LEU A 26 10.00 -9.99 -3.35
CA LEU A 26 11.29 -10.57 -2.99
C LEU A 26 11.94 -9.88 -1.80
N LYS A 27 11.84 -8.54 -1.72
CA LYS A 27 12.39 -7.79 -0.59
C LYS A 27 11.76 -8.21 0.74
N ALA A 28 10.44 -8.36 0.82
CA ALA A 28 9.77 -8.81 2.05
C ALA A 28 10.12 -10.26 2.36
N MET A 29 10.13 -11.11 1.33
CA MET A 29 10.42 -12.53 1.44
C MET A 29 11.87 -12.79 1.89
N SER A 30 12.85 -11.99 1.46
CA SER A 30 14.24 -12.12 1.90
C SER A 30 14.42 -11.84 3.39
N TYR A 31 13.52 -11.10 4.03
CA TYR A 31 13.49 -10.89 5.48
C TYR A 31 12.63 -11.92 6.24
N GLY A 32 12.23 -13.01 5.59
CA GLY A 32 11.44 -14.09 6.19
C GLY A 32 9.95 -13.83 6.28
N HIS A 33 9.44 -12.80 5.59
CA HIS A 33 8.00 -12.57 5.45
C HIS A 33 7.44 -13.33 4.25
N LYS A 34 6.11 -13.49 4.22
CA LYS A 34 5.41 -13.93 3.02
C LYS A 34 5.28 -12.78 2.01
N SER A 35 4.90 -13.11 0.77
CA SER A 35 4.53 -12.12 -0.23
C SER A 35 3.50 -11.13 0.32
N ASN A 36 3.59 -9.85 -0.08
CA ASN A 36 2.69 -8.78 0.38
C ASN A 36 1.31 -8.82 -0.30
N GLY A 37 0.96 -9.93 -0.93
CA GLY A 37 -0.30 -10.14 -1.63
C GLY A 37 -0.39 -11.56 -2.16
N LEU A 38 -1.49 -11.84 -2.85
CA LEU A 38 -1.71 -13.13 -3.51
C LEU A 38 -0.89 -13.20 -4.79
N VAL A 39 -0.33 -14.38 -5.04
CA VAL A 39 0.40 -14.77 -6.25
C VAL A 39 -0.43 -15.84 -6.95
N GLU A 40 -0.63 -15.69 -8.25
CA GLU A 40 -1.26 -16.73 -9.08
C GLU A 40 -0.30 -17.91 -9.28
N MET A 41 -0.82 -19.10 -9.17
CA MET A 41 -0.03 -20.34 -9.24
C MET A 41 -0.75 -21.40 -10.06
N ASN A 42 0.01 -22.22 -10.79
CA ASN A 42 -0.53 -23.33 -11.57
C ASN A 42 0.26 -24.62 -11.26
N PRO A 43 0.19 -25.13 -10.01
CA PRO A 43 0.93 -26.33 -9.64
C PRO A 43 0.50 -27.54 -10.48
N GLU A 44 1.47 -28.37 -10.79
CA GLU A 44 1.24 -29.66 -11.41
C GLU A 44 0.92 -30.70 -10.33
N LEU A 45 -0.20 -31.37 -10.47
CA LEU A 45 -0.63 -32.44 -9.61
C LEU A 45 0.06 -33.76 -9.99
N GLU A 46 0.02 -34.75 -9.11
CA GLU A 46 0.62 -36.11 -9.32
C GLU A 46 0.15 -36.78 -10.61
N ASN A 47 -1.06 -36.47 -11.07
CA ASN A 47 -1.63 -37.01 -12.31
C ASN A 47 -1.24 -36.19 -13.57
N GLY A 48 -0.33 -35.22 -13.45
CA GLY A 48 0.12 -34.35 -14.54
C GLY A 48 -0.84 -33.20 -14.90
N MET A 49 -1.99 -33.08 -14.25
CA MET A 49 -2.90 -31.96 -14.45
C MET A 49 -2.40 -30.73 -13.73
N ARG A 50 -2.60 -29.54 -14.35
CA ARG A 50 -2.34 -28.27 -13.71
C ARG A 50 -3.63 -27.64 -13.22
N VAL A 51 -3.60 -27.11 -12.01
CA VAL A 51 -4.75 -26.45 -11.37
C VAL A 51 -4.44 -24.98 -11.12
N SER A 52 -5.28 -24.10 -11.68
CA SER A 52 -5.16 -22.68 -11.39
C SER A 52 -5.60 -22.39 -9.96
N THR A 53 -4.74 -21.79 -9.18
CA THR A 53 -4.99 -21.38 -7.79
C THR A 53 -4.23 -20.11 -7.47
N LYS A 54 -4.41 -19.61 -6.26
CA LYS A 54 -3.70 -18.43 -5.75
C LYS A 54 -3.32 -18.64 -4.29
N GLY A 55 -2.36 -17.87 -3.81
CA GLY A 55 -1.91 -17.93 -2.43
C GLY A 55 -0.81 -16.93 -2.16
N ARG A 56 -0.26 -16.98 -0.96
CA ARG A 56 0.99 -16.28 -0.64
C ARG A 56 2.17 -17.23 -0.84
N VAL A 57 3.36 -16.68 -0.95
CA VAL A 57 4.60 -17.44 -1.04
C VAL A 57 5.62 -16.93 -0.03
N SER A 58 6.48 -17.82 0.45
CA SER A 58 7.63 -17.50 1.30
C SER A 58 8.89 -18.18 0.78
N LEU A 59 10.04 -17.79 1.30
CA LEU A 59 11.33 -18.43 0.98
C LEU A 59 11.77 -19.27 2.18
N GLU A 60 12.25 -20.47 1.90
CA GLU A 60 12.84 -21.39 2.87
C GLU A 60 14.23 -21.81 2.40
N GLU A 61 15.23 -21.64 3.26
CA GLU A 61 16.60 -22.04 2.98
C GLU A 61 16.74 -23.56 3.16
N GLN A 62 17.30 -24.21 2.16
CA GLN A 62 17.56 -25.63 2.14
C GLN A 62 18.96 -25.95 2.69
N ALA A 63 19.22 -27.20 3.02
CA ALA A 63 20.51 -27.64 3.58
C ALA A 63 21.70 -27.37 2.64
N ASP A 64 21.46 -27.29 1.34
CA ASP A 64 22.48 -26.96 0.32
C ASP A 64 22.68 -25.45 0.10
N GLY A 65 21.94 -24.64 0.84
CA GLY A 65 21.95 -23.18 0.75
C GLY A 65 21.13 -22.60 -0.40
N SER A 66 20.40 -23.43 -1.16
CA SER A 66 19.39 -22.97 -2.14
C SER A 66 18.14 -22.44 -1.40
N LEU A 67 17.33 -21.63 -2.09
CA LEU A 67 16.07 -21.14 -1.59
C LEU A 67 14.89 -21.77 -2.31
N ARG A 68 14.05 -22.46 -1.56
CA ARG A 68 12.79 -22.99 -2.06
C ARG A 68 11.66 -22.00 -1.88
N VAL A 69 10.81 -21.83 -2.89
CA VAL A 69 9.57 -21.08 -2.79
C VAL A 69 8.48 -21.97 -2.21
N VAL A 70 7.94 -21.57 -1.06
CA VAL A 70 6.89 -22.33 -0.34
C VAL A 70 5.54 -21.65 -0.58
N PRO A 71 4.59 -22.32 -1.26
CA PRO A 71 3.25 -21.80 -1.48
C PRO A 71 2.38 -21.99 -0.23
N HIS A 72 1.56 -20.98 0.07
CA HIS A 72 0.50 -20.96 1.07
C HIS A 72 -0.81 -20.74 0.32
N TYR A 73 -1.49 -21.83 -0.04
CA TYR A 73 -2.66 -21.79 -0.91
C TYR A 73 -3.86 -21.13 -0.23
N TRP A 74 -4.60 -20.34 -1.00
CA TRP A 74 -5.84 -19.74 -0.56
C TRP A 74 -6.90 -20.80 -0.24
N GLN A 75 -7.65 -20.57 0.83
CA GLN A 75 -8.78 -21.38 1.27
C GLN A 75 -10.02 -20.49 1.37
N GLU A 76 -11.19 -21.04 1.07
CA GLU A 76 -12.46 -20.30 1.20
C GLU A 76 -12.71 -19.90 2.66
N ARG A 77 -12.38 -20.78 3.59
CA ARG A 77 -12.47 -20.59 5.04
C ARG A 77 -11.35 -21.33 5.75
N PRO A 78 -10.97 -20.87 6.95
CA PRO A 78 -9.97 -21.57 7.74
C PRO A 78 -10.51 -22.94 8.21
N ASP A 79 -9.65 -23.95 8.19
CA ASP A 79 -9.92 -25.23 8.82
C ASP A 79 -9.52 -25.16 10.31
N LEU A 80 -10.52 -25.07 11.18
CA LEU A 80 -10.32 -24.98 12.63
C LEU A 80 -10.60 -26.28 13.36
N ASP A 81 -11.10 -27.31 12.66
CA ASP A 81 -11.50 -28.58 13.25
C ASP A 81 -10.44 -29.68 13.10
N ALA A 82 -9.55 -29.52 12.15
CA ALA A 82 -8.39 -30.37 12.02
C ALA A 82 -7.28 -30.02 13.04
N PRO A 83 -6.48 -31.03 13.47
CA PRO A 83 -5.30 -30.75 14.29
C PRO A 83 -4.33 -29.81 13.57
N PHE A 84 -3.99 -28.71 14.23
CA PHE A 84 -2.98 -27.74 13.73
C PHE A 84 -1.66 -27.98 14.45
N HIS A 85 -0.62 -28.38 13.73
CA HIS A 85 0.66 -28.81 14.31
C HIS A 85 0.49 -29.76 15.49
N GLY A 86 -0.29 -30.84 15.28
CA GLY A 86 -0.51 -31.90 16.26
C GLY A 86 -1.50 -31.57 17.38
N VAL A 87 -2.05 -30.34 17.43
CA VAL A 87 -2.91 -29.86 18.51
C VAL A 87 -4.29 -29.46 17.99
N LEU A 88 -5.34 -29.96 18.65
CA LEU A 88 -6.71 -29.49 18.42
C LEU A 88 -6.92 -28.17 19.15
N LEU A 89 -7.41 -27.16 18.41
CA LEU A 89 -7.76 -25.87 18.98
C LEU A 89 -9.00 -26.03 19.87
N ASP A 90 -8.99 -25.40 21.04
CA ASP A 90 -10.17 -25.33 21.89
C ASP A 90 -11.20 -24.33 21.37
N GLU A 91 -12.42 -24.40 21.88
CA GLU A 91 -13.53 -23.57 21.42
C GLU A 91 -13.33 -22.07 21.66
N GLU A 92 -12.56 -21.68 22.68
CA GLU A 92 -12.20 -20.28 22.92
C GLU A 92 -11.28 -19.77 21.81
N ALA A 93 -10.21 -20.50 21.48
CA ALA A 93 -9.30 -20.14 20.40
C ALA A 93 -10.00 -20.08 19.05
N LYS A 94 -10.88 -21.06 18.74
CA LYS A 94 -11.69 -21.08 17.52
C LYS A 94 -12.59 -19.84 17.43
N THR A 95 -13.29 -19.52 18.51
CA THR A 95 -14.16 -18.33 18.59
C THR A 95 -13.37 -17.04 18.38
N ASN A 96 -12.22 -16.90 19.04
CA ASN A 96 -11.35 -15.76 18.88
C ASN A 96 -10.81 -15.64 17.45
N LEU A 97 -10.36 -16.73 16.86
CA LEU A 97 -9.89 -16.78 15.46
C LEU A 97 -10.96 -16.30 14.48
N MET A 98 -12.19 -16.75 14.67
CA MET A 98 -13.31 -16.32 13.81
C MET A 98 -13.69 -14.85 13.99
N ASN A 99 -13.60 -14.32 15.21
CA ASN A 99 -14.02 -12.95 15.53
C ASN A 99 -12.92 -11.91 15.25
N THR A 100 -11.68 -12.24 15.58
CA THR A 100 -10.55 -11.28 15.52
C THR A 100 -9.42 -11.71 14.59
N ARG A 101 -9.49 -12.92 14.04
CA ARG A 101 -8.42 -13.62 13.27
C ARG A 101 -7.20 -13.99 14.10
N HIS A 102 -7.25 -13.89 15.43
CA HIS A 102 -6.17 -14.21 16.36
C HIS A 102 -6.69 -15.12 17.46
N ALA A 103 -5.92 -16.13 17.89
CA ALA A 103 -6.35 -17.09 18.90
C ALA A 103 -6.64 -16.47 20.28
N GLY A 104 -6.11 -15.28 20.55
CA GLY A 104 -6.32 -14.58 21.81
C GLY A 104 -5.50 -15.09 22.99
N LYS A 105 -4.71 -16.12 22.76
CA LYS A 105 -3.84 -16.76 23.76
C LYS A 105 -2.65 -17.46 23.10
N VAL A 106 -1.65 -17.79 23.91
CA VAL A 106 -0.53 -18.64 23.49
C VAL A 106 -0.98 -20.09 23.49
N ILE A 107 -0.60 -20.84 22.44
CA ILE A 107 -0.91 -22.26 22.25
C ILE A 107 0.40 -23.02 22.06
N ASP A 108 0.59 -24.13 22.79
CA ASP A 108 1.75 -24.98 22.59
C ASP A 108 1.53 -25.88 21.39
N LEU A 109 2.33 -25.69 20.33
CA LEU A 109 2.26 -26.39 19.06
C LEU A 109 3.50 -27.28 18.84
N GLU A 110 3.32 -28.41 18.19
CA GLU A 110 4.41 -29.29 17.79
C GLU A 110 4.98 -28.84 16.43
N LEU A 111 5.84 -27.80 16.45
CA LEU A 111 6.51 -27.32 15.23
C LEU A 111 7.64 -28.24 14.78
N GLU A 112 8.26 -28.93 15.71
CA GLU A 112 9.26 -29.97 15.50
C GLU A 112 8.77 -31.25 16.17
N PRO A 113 8.97 -32.44 15.57
CA PRO A 113 8.49 -33.71 16.14
C PRO A 113 8.91 -33.91 17.60
N GLY A 114 7.94 -34.14 18.48
CA GLY A 114 8.15 -34.37 19.91
C GLY A 114 8.48 -33.12 20.73
N LYS A 115 8.45 -31.92 20.15
CA LYS A 115 8.79 -30.68 20.85
C LYS A 115 7.65 -29.67 20.78
N LEU A 116 7.03 -29.42 21.94
CA LEU A 116 6.02 -28.37 22.06
C LEU A 116 6.71 -26.98 22.15
N THR A 117 6.21 -26.07 21.34
CA THR A 117 6.70 -24.68 21.24
C THR A 117 5.54 -23.74 21.49
N PRO A 118 5.65 -22.80 22.47
CA PRO A 118 4.61 -21.81 22.69
C PRO A 118 4.52 -20.83 21.50
N CYS A 119 3.33 -20.74 20.90
CA CYS A 119 3.09 -19.97 19.70
C CYS A 119 1.87 -19.05 19.83
N TYR A 120 1.93 -17.92 19.16
CA TYR A 120 0.74 -17.20 18.76
C TYR A 120 0.18 -17.84 17.49
N VAL A 121 -1.13 -17.84 17.34
CA VAL A 121 -1.82 -18.39 16.16
C VAL A 121 -2.76 -17.35 15.60
N SER A 122 -2.67 -17.10 14.29
CA SER A 122 -3.55 -16.19 13.58
C SER A 122 -4.00 -16.76 12.26
N ILE A 123 -5.12 -16.27 11.72
CA ILE A 123 -5.57 -16.56 10.37
C ILE A 123 -5.00 -15.53 9.41
N ASP A 124 -4.24 -15.95 8.42
CA ASP A 124 -3.75 -15.07 7.36
C ASP A 124 -4.93 -14.48 6.58
N LYS A 125 -4.99 -13.14 6.51
CA LYS A 125 -6.09 -12.41 5.86
C LYS A 125 -6.20 -12.62 4.35
N TRP A 126 -5.11 -13.05 3.71
CA TRP A 126 -5.06 -13.25 2.27
C TRP A 126 -5.40 -14.68 1.86
N THR A 127 -5.00 -15.66 2.67
CA THR A 127 -5.11 -17.09 2.33
C THR A 127 -6.16 -17.84 3.15
N ASN A 128 -6.64 -17.28 4.26
CA ASN A 128 -7.47 -17.93 5.26
C ASN A 128 -6.82 -19.18 5.90
N THR A 129 -5.49 -19.28 5.84
CA THR A 129 -4.74 -20.35 6.50
C THR A 129 -4.39 -19.98 7.94
N LEU A 130 -4.31 -20.96 8.82
CA LEU A 130 -3.75 -20.80 10.16
C LEU A 130 -2.24 -20.63 10.06
N GLU A 131 -1.70 -19.69 10.83
CA GLU A 131 -0.27 -19.36 10.87
C GLU A 131 0.24 -19.35 12.30
N PRO A 132 1.28 -20.14 12.61
CA PRO A 132 1.93 -20.11 13.90
C PRO A 132 3.09 -19.10 13.91
N MET A 133 3.32 -18.45 15.04
CA MET A 133 4.52 -17.67 15.31
C MET A 133 5.03 -18.01 16.70
N PRO A 134 6.22 -18.61 16.86
CA PRO A 134 6.85 -18.83 18.16
C PRO A 134 6.93 -17.54 18.97
N VAL A 135 6.57 -17.60 20.24
CA VAL A 135 6.60 -16.45 21.16
C VAL A 135 8.01 -15.85 21.24
N SER A 136 9.05 -16.68 21.10
CA SER A 136 10.45 -16.26 21.12
C SER A 136 10.86 -15.34 19.96
N LEU A 137 10.10 -15.31 18.88
CA LEU A 137 10.38 -14.43 17.73
C LEU A 137 9.92 -12.99 17.95
N LEU A 138 9.08 -12.74 18.97
CA LEU A 138 8.58 -11.41 19.27
C LEU A 138 9.36 -10.78 20.41
N GLU A 139 10.02 -9.66 20.14
CA GLU A 139 10.68 -8.87 21.19
C GLU A 139 9.63 -8.17 22.07
N LYS A 140 9.69 -8.40 23.38
CA LYS A 140 8.79 -7.76 24.33
C LYS A 140 9.25 -6.33 24.60
N ARG A 141 8.36 -5.37 24.42
CA ARG A 141 8.59 -3.95 24.65
C ARG A 141 7.50 -3.38 25.55
N ALA A 142 7.90 -2.60 26.56
CA ALA A 142 6.97 -1.87 27.41
C ALA A 142 6.35 -0.66 26.71
N ARG A 143 6.91 -0.24 25.57
CA ARG A 143 6.47 0.93 24.80
C ARG A 143 6.29 0.57 23.32
N ILE A 144 5.11 0.89 22.76
CA ILE A 144 4.78 0.66 21.37
C ILE A 144 4.39 1.99 20.73
N LYS A 145 5.08 2.41 19.66
CA LYS A 145 4.81 3.66 18.94
C LYS A 145 4.60 4.86 19.88
N GLU A 146 5.52 5.05 20.80
CA GLU A 146 5.54 6.13 21.79
C GLU A 146 4.45 6.07 22.87
N ALA A 147 3.59 5.05 22.87
CA ALA A 147 2.63 4.81 23.95
C ALA A 147 3.12 3.70 24.88
N ASP A 148 3.00 3.94 26.19
CA ASP A 148 3.42 3.01 27.22
C ASP A 148 2.32 1.98 27.51
N LEU A 149 2.73 0.71 27.65
CA LEU A 149 1.88 -0.37 28.13
C LEU A 149 2.14 -0.57 29.62
N SER A 150 1.11 -0.46 30.45
CA SER A 150 1.20 -0.87 31.87
C SER A 150 1.56 -2.36 31.98
N GLU A 151 2.10 -2.79 33.09
CA GLU A 151 2.47 -4.20 33.31
C GLU A 151 1.31 -5.17 33.04
N GLY A 152 0.10 -4.85 33.50
CA GLY A 152 -1.09 -5.66 33.23
C GLY A 152 -1.41 -5.75 31.72
N LYS A 153 -1.35 -4.61 31.01
CA LYS A 153 -1.55 -4.60 29.54
C LYS A 153 -0.43 -5.37 28.81
N GLN A 154 0.80 -5.33 29.31
CA GLN A 154 1.89 -6.14 28.76
C GLN A 154 1.65 -7.64 28.93
N MET A 155 1.19 -8.06 30.13
CA MET A 155 0.85 -9.46 30.40
C MET A 155 -0.25 -9.94 29.45
N ASP A 156 -1.33 -9.18 29.33
CA ASP A 156 -2.46 -9.53 28.45
C ASP A 156 -2.03 -9.56 26.97
N PHE A 157 -1.29 -8.53 26.52
CA PHE A 157 -0.83 -8.42 25.14
C PHE A 157 0.11 -9.55 24.74
N TYR A 158 1.15 -9.80 25.54
CA TYR A 158 2.11 -10.87 25.28
C TYR A 158 1.57 -12.26 25.64
N GLY A 159 0.43 -12.33 26.31
CA GLY A 159 -0.39 -13.53 26.45
C GLY A 159 -1.23 -13.84 25.20
N GLY A 160 -1.24 -12.93 24.19
CA GLY A 160 -2.02 -13.07 22.95
C GLY A 160 -3.34 -12.29 22.94
N GLY A 161 -3.67 -11.63 24.05
CA GLY A 161 -4.90 -10.85 24.21
C GLY A 161 -4.93 -9.56 23.39
N LYS A 162 -6.14 -9.04 23.19
CA LYS A 162 -6.41 -7.75 22.56
C LYS A 162 -6.41 -6.65 23.62
N VAL A 163 -5.51 -5.66 23.52
CA VAL A 163 -5.39 -4.59 24.50
C VAL A 163 -5.54 -3.20 23.89
N LEU A 164 -6.02 -2.23 24.68
CA LEU A 164 -6.12 -0.84 24.27
C LEU A 164 -4.77 -0.13 24.45
N LEU A 165 -4.22 0.34 23.33
CA LEU A 165 -3.07 1.23 23.24
C LEU A 165 -3.56 2.67 23.11
N GLU A 166 -3.37 3.47 24.14
CA GLU A 166 -3.90 4.84 24.20
C GLU A 166 -2.83 5.84 23.76
N GLY A 167 -3.24 6.82 22.93
CA GLY A 167 -2.41 7.94 22.54
C GLY A 167 -1.15 7.59 21.75
N TYR A 168 -1.15 6.45 21.04
CA TYR A 168 0.02 6.10 20.23
C TYR A 168 0.21 7.07 19.06
N THR A 169 1.46 7.26 18.64
CA THR A 169 1.80 8.11 17.51
C THR A 169 1.75 7.30 16.21
N THR A 170 0.91 7.70 15.28
CA THR A 170 0.84 7.11 13.94
C THR A 170 2.10 7.45 13.14
N ARG A 171 2.34 6.71 12.03
CA ARG A 171 3.45 7.03 11.10
C ARG A 171 3.39 8.48 10.57
N ALA A 172 2.19 9.05 10.50
CA ALA A 172 1.98 10.45 10.09
C ALA A 172 2.18 11.44 11.26
N GLY A 173 2.54 11.00 12.47
CA GLY A 173 2.79 11.82 13.65
C GLY A 173 1.54 12.22 14.43
N TYR A 174 0.35 11.70 14.10
CA TYR A 174 -0.88 12.00 14.82
C TYR A 174 -1.09 11.06 15.99
N LYS A 175 -1.61 11.57 17.10
CA LYS A 175 -2.03 10.75 18.24
C LYS A 175 -3.37 10.10 17.98
N ARG A 176 -3.50 8.84 18.39
CA ARG A 176 -4.71 8.04 18.24
C ARG A 176 -4.73 6.89 19.23
N ASP A 177 -5.93 6.44 19.60
CA ASP A 177 -6.11 5.16 20.28
C ASP A 177 -6.28 4.03 19.26
N ALA A 178 -5.85 2.83 19.63
CA ALA A 178 -6.12 1.60 18.89
C ALA A 178 -6.19 0.41 19.85
N TYR A 179 -6.96 -0.60 19.49
CA TYR A 179 -6.72 -1.92 20.03
C TYR A 179 -5.58 -2.57 19.26
N ILE A 180 -4.65 -3.20 19.98
CA ILE A 180 -3.57 -3.98 19.40
C ILE A 180 -3.69 -5.44 19.81
N GLN A 181 -3.29 -6.33 18.90
CA GLN A 181 -3.22 -7.76 19.14
C GLN A 181 -2.09 -8.35 18.30
N ILE A 182 -1.44 -9.41 18.78
CA ILE A 182 -0.34 -10.05 18.05
C ILE A 182 -0.90 -10.79 16.84
N ASP A 183 -0.31 -10.53 15.68
CA ASP A 183 -0.63 -11.15 14.40
C ASP A 183 0.50 -12.08 13.98
N ALA A 184 0.29 -13.38 14.17
CA ALA A 184 1.25 -14.40 13.81
C ALA A 184 1.50 -14.49 12.29
N ALA A 185 0.46 -14.25 11.47
CA ALA A 185 0.57 -14.30 10.02
C ALA A 185 1.43 -13.17 9.44
N GLU A 186 1.38 -12.00 10.05
CA GLU A 186 2.19 -10.84 9.63
C GLU A 186 3.49 -10.70 10.47
N ARG A 187 3.73 -11.60 11.43
CA ARG A 187 4.87 -11.57 12.38
C ARG A 187 5.04 -10.21 13.05
N ASN A 188 3.92 -9.61 13.45
CA ASN A 188 3.83 -8.28 14.00
C ASN A 188 2.59 -8.18 14.89
N TYR A 189 2.08 -6.99 15.11
CA TYR A 189 0.79 -6.76 15.76
C TYR A 189 -0.15 -5.99 14.82
N SER A 190 -1.42 -6.32 14.91
CA SER A 190 -2.52 -5.67 14.19
C SER A 190 -3.06 -4.49 14.98
N PHE A 191 -3.65 -3.51 14.28
CA PHE A 191 -4.35 -2.37 14.86
C PHE A 191 -5.82 -2.42 14.47
N THR A 192 -6.73 -2.32 15.43
CA THR A 192 -8.16 -2.17 15.19
C THR A 192 -8.72 -0.96 15.93
N TYR A 193 -9.77 -0.35 15.39
CA TYR A 193 -10.25 0.97 15.81
C TYR A 193 -11.74 1.01 16.14
N ASP A 194 -12.40 -0.15 16.15
CA ASP A 194 -13.84 -0.24 16.32
C ASP A 194 -14.27 0.23 17.72
N GLY A 195 -15.28 1.09 17.74
CA GLY A 195 -15.81 1.66 18.98
C GLY A 195 -14.95 2.74 19.65
N LEU A 196 -13.80 3.12 19.06
CA LEU A 196 -12.92 4.14 19.64
C LEU A 196 -13.26 5.55 19.13
N ASP A 197 -13.18 6.55 20.02
CA ASP A 197 -13.38 7.96 19.66
C ASP A 197 -12.23 8.46 18.78
N ARG A 198 -12.56 8.80 17.52
CA ARG A 198 -11.60 9.33 16.56
C ARG A 198 -11.14 10.75 16.88
N ASN A 199 -11.91 11.49 17.69
CA ASN A 199 -11.67 12.90 17.99
C ASN A 199 -11.02 13.13 19.35
N ARG A 200 -10.74 12.07 20.12
CA ARG A 200 -10.14 12.18 21.46
C ARG A 200 -8.89 13.10 21.48
N TYR A 201 -8.08 13.07 20.45
CA TYR A 201 -6.83 13.87 20.30
C TYR A 201 -6.98 14.99 19.26
N ALA A 202 -8.18 15.44 18.92
CA ALA A 202 -8.42 16.40 17.86
C ALA A 202 -7.65 17.74 18.07
N GLN A 203 -7.59 18.19 19.32
CA GLN A 203 -6.92 19.45 19.69
C GLN A 203 -5.40 19.33 19.51
N GLU A 204 -4.78 18.25 20.03
CA GLU A 204 -3.35 17.98 19.92
C GLU A 204 -2.95 17.75 18.45
N ASN A 205 -3.75 17.00 17.72
CA ASN A 205 -3.52 16.73 16.30
C ASN A 205 -3.66 17.98 15.42
N LYS A 206 -4.49 18.96 15.82
CA LYS A 206 -4.68 20.22 15.08
C LYS A 206 -3.38 21.02 14.93
N GLU A 207 -2.54 21.03 15.95
CA GLU A 207 -1.24 21.69 15.91
C GLU A 207 -0.28 20.96 14.96
N ILE A 208 -0.29 19.62 14.99
CA ILE A 208 0.51 18.81 14.08
C ILE A 208 0.06 19.02 12.63
N TYR A 209 -1.25 19.12 12.37
CA TYR A 209 -1.78 19.47 11.04
C TYR A 209 -1.31 20.83 10.57
N ARG A 210 -1.31 21.85 11.45
CA ARG A 210 -0.84 23.21 11.14
C ARG A 210 0.65 23.23 10.81
N GLN A 211 1.49 22.56 11.61
CA GLN A 211 2.93 22.46 11.37
C GLN A 211 3.23 21.78 10.03
N LYS A 212 2.59 20.68 9.73
CA LYS A 212 2.76 19.97 8.44
C LYS A 212 2.27 20.77 7.25
N ALA A 213 1.17 21.52 7.40
CA ALA A 213 0.70 22.43 6.36
C ALA A 213 1.71 23.56 6.12
N ALA A 214 2.28 24.13 7.19
CA ALA A 214 3.33 25.15 7.09
C ALA A 214 4.62 24.61 6.44
N GLU A 215 5.06 23.40 6.82
CA GLU A 215 6.22 22.73 6.21
C GLU A 215 6.00 22.43 4.72
N LYS A 216 4.80 22.01 4.35
CA LYS A 216 4.44 21.76 2.95
C LYS A 216 4.43 23.07 2.15
N ASN A 217 3.91 24.13 2.71
CA ASN A 217 3.91 25.45 2.09
C ASN A 217 5.33 26.04 2.04
N GLY A 218 6.14 25.92 3.11
CA GLY A 218 7.54 26.32 3.13
C GLY A 218 8.42 25.53 2.15
N ARG A 219 8.16 24.20 1.98
CA ARG A 219 8.83 23.41 0.93
C ARG A 219 8.40 23.81 -0.48
N GLN A 220 7.15 24.26 -0.67
CA GLN A 220 6.71 24.83 -1.95
C GLN A 220 7.39 26.18 -2.23
N GLU A 221 7.64 26.99 -1.22
CA GLU A 221 8.36 28.26 -1.39
C GLU A 221 9.86 28.06 -1.61
N THR A 222 10.52 27.12 -0.93
CA THR A 222 11.96 26.82 -1.13
C THR A 222 12.25 26.09 -2.43
N THR A 223 11.33 25.22 -2.91
CA THR A 223 11.46 24.58 -4.22
C THR A 223 10.98 25.46 -5.37
N ALA A 224 10.13 26.47 -5.10
CA ALA A 224 9.71 27.47 -6.08
C ALA A 224 10.82 28.51 -6.38
N SER A 225 11.80 28.66 -5.48
CA SER A 225 12.96 29.54 -5.72
C SER A 225 14.03 28.95 -6.65
N GLU A 226 14.03 27.63 -6.88
CA GLU A 226 15.03 26.96 -7.74
C GLU A 226 14.50 26.29 -9.01
N ARG A 227 13.18 26.14 -9.14
CA ARG A 227 12.55 25.67 -10.38
C ARG A 227 11.32 26.53 -10.66
N GLN A 228 11.44 27.47 -11.59
CA GLN A 228 10.24 28.07 -12.17
C GLN A 228 9.37 26.92 -12.68
N PRO A 229 8.10 26.78 -12.24
CA PRO A 229 7.22 25.76 -12.73
C PRO A 229 7.04 25.96 -14.24
N THR A 230 7.60 25.08 -15.04
CA THR A 230 7.50 25.15 -16.49
C THR A 230 6.16 24.53 -16.89
N LEU A 231 5.32 25.28 -17.56
CA LEU A 231 4.05 24.77 -18.09
C LEU A 231 4.30 23.57 -19.00
N THR A 232 3.73 22.41 -18.64
CA THR A 232 3.84 21.20 -19.47
C THR A 232 2.67 21.14 -20.45
N ILE A 233 2.98 21.07 -21.75
CA ILE A 233 1.97 20.93 -22.80
C ILE A 233 1.73 19.44 -23.06
N HIS A 234 0.50 19.00 -22.94
CA HIS A 234 0.10 17.64 -23.23
C HIS A 234 -0.59 17.53 -24.59
N ARG A 235 -0.48 16.39 -25.26
CA ARG A 235 -1.19 16.11 -26.53
C ARG A 235 -2.71 15.97 -26.36
N THR A 236 -3.19 15.91 -25.12
CA THR A 236 -4.60 15.87 -24.76
C THR A 236 -4.89 16.87 -23.65
N ILE A 237 -6.01 17.58 -23.76
CA ILE A 237 -6.54 18.48 -22.74
C ILE A 237 -7.97 18.07 -22.45
N LEU A 238 -8.29 17.75 -21.19
CA LEU A 238 -9.61 17.29 -20.77
C LEU A 238 -10.17 16.19 -21.71
N LYS A 239 -9.35 15.17 -21.99
CA LYS A 239 -9.62 14.03 -22.90
C LYS A 239 -9.74 14.37 -24.39
N ALA A 240 -9.72 15.63 -24.78
CA ALA A 240 -9.73 16.03 -26.20
C ALA A 240 -8.31 16.14 -26.75
N SER A 241 -8.12 15.72 -28.01
CA SER A 241 -6.84 15.84 -28.70
C SER A 241 -6.50 17.29 -29.02
N VAL A 242 -5.30 17.73 -28.70
CA VAL A 242 -4.78 19.03 -29.09
C VAL A 242 -4.33 18.97 -30.56
N PRO A 243 -4.74 19.92 -31.41
CA PRO A 243 -4.25 19.99 -32.79
C PRO A 243 -2.72 20.02 -32.82
N LYS A 244 -2.10 19.32 -33.77
CA LYS A 244 -0.63 19.22 -33.88
C LYS A 244 0.02 20.61 -33.93
N GLU A 245 -0.54 21.51 -34.71
CA GLU A 245 -0.06 22.89 -34.85
C GLU A 245 -0.08 23.66 -33.50
N ALA A 246 -1.12 23.48 -32.70
CA ALA A 246 -1.21 24.07 -31.36
C ALA A 246 -0.14 23.45 -30.42
N TYR A 247 -0.02 22.14 -30.44
CA TYR A 247 0.95 21.43 -29.60
C TYR A 247 2.39 21.87 -29.90
N ASP A 248 2.74 21.94 -31.19
CA ASP A 248 4.10 22.29 -31.63
C ASP A 248 4.41 23.77 -31.24
N GLN A 249 3.48 24.71 -31.52
CA GLN A 249 3.65 26.13 -31.17
C GLN A 249 3.75 26.35 -29.66
N TRP A 250 2.88 25.71 -28.88
CA TRP A 250 2.88 25.87 -27.43
C TRP A 250 4.11 25.24 -26.77
N THR A 251 4.55 24.07 -27.27
CA THR A 251 5.77 23.42 -26.76
C THR A 251 7.03 24.23 -27.10
N GLU A 252 7.08 24.82 -28.27
CA GLU A 252 8.16 25.71 -28.66
C GLU A 252 8.25 26.94 -27.75
N ALA A 253 7.10 27.56 -27.42
CA ALA A 253 7.04 28.72 -26.52
C ALA A 253 7.31 28.37 -25.04
N VAL A 254 7.14 27.13 -24.62
CA VAL A 254 7.60 26.65 -23.32
C VAL A 254 9.13 26.64 -23.27
N ASN A 255 9.75 26.12 -24.33
CA ASN A 255 11.21 25.95 -24.43
C ASN A 255 11.95 27.27 -24.76
N ASP A 256 11.29 28.18 -25.47
CA ASP A 256 11.84 29.47 -25.87
C ASP A 256 10.94 30.62 -25.39
N PRO A 257 11.30 31.30 -24.28
CA PRO A 257 10.53 32.41 -23.75
C PRO A 257 10.27 33.57 -24.70
N SER A 258 11.15 33.78 -25.71
CA SER A 258 11.01 34.86 -26.69
C SER A 258 9.79 34.69 -27.60
N LYS A 259 9.32 33.43 -27.76
CA LYS A 259 8.14 33.06 -28.59
C LYS A 259 6.81 33.15 -27.88
N ARG A 260 6.81 33.42 -26.56
CA ARG A 260 5.58 33.45 -25.75
C ARG A 260 4.62 34.57 -26.15
N ALA A 261 5.14 35.69 -26.65
CA ALA A 261 4.33 36.82 -27.09
C ALA A 261 3.46 36.49 -28.32
N ASP A 262 3.93 35.59 -29.19
CA ASP A 262 3.31 35.23 -30.47
C ASP A 262 2.40 34.00 -30.40
N VAL A 263 2.24 33.44 -29.21
CA VAL A 263 1.40 32.25 -29.00
C VAL A 263 -0.07 32.56 -29.29
N LYS A 264 -0.70 31.73 -30.13
CA LYS A 264 -2.09 31.83 -30.51
C LYS A 264 -2.98 30.89 -29.70
N ALA A 265 -4.25 31.26 -29.56
CA ALA A 265 -5.29 30.39 -29.07
C ALA A 265 -5.77 29.44 -30.17
N PHE A 266 -6.06 28.18 -29.81
CA PHE A 266 -6.61 27.18 -30.70
C PHE A 266 -7.96 26.68 -30.21
N TYR A 267 -8.86 26.39 -31.14
CA TYR A 267 -10.20 25.90 -30.81
C TYR A 267 -10.17 24.38 -30.65
N ILE A 268 -10.45 23.90 -29.45
CA ILE A 268 -10.46 22.49 -29.10
C ILE A 268 -11.90 22.04 -28.84
N LYS A 269 -12.29 20.94 -29.50
CA LYS A 269 -13.65 20.37 -29.45
C LYS A 269 -13.67 19.11 -28.57
N GLY A 270 -14.82 18.87 -27.93
CA GLY A 270 -15.09 17.61 -27.24
C GLY A 270 -14.33 17.44 -25.92
N MET A 271 -13.95 18.51 -25.25
CA MET A 271 -13.36 18.47 -23.91
C MET A 271 -14.40 18.05 -22.87
N VAL A 272 -14.03 17.17 -21.94
CA VAL A 272 -14.89 16.67 -20.86
C VAL A 272 -14.25 16.99 -19.52
N LYS A 273 -14.91 17.81 -18.71
CA LYS A 273 -14.45 18.14 -17.36
C LYS A 273 -14.80 16.99 -16.41
N ASP A 274 -13.84 16.58 -15.57
CA ASP A 274 -14.00 15.58 -14.48
C ASP A 274 -14.56 14.20 -14.92
N GLY A 275 -14.46 13.87 -16.21
CA GLY A 275 -14.73 12.51 -16.69
C GLY A 275 -16.20 12.11 -16.82
N GLN A 276 -17.17 12.94 -16.39
CA GLN A 276 -18.62 12.63 -16.42
C GLN A 276 -19.51 13.77 -16.91
N GLY A 277 -18.95 14.89 -17.37
CA GLY A 277 -19.71 16.03 -17.87
C GLY A 277 -20.04 15.93 -19.36
N GLU A 278 -21.01 16.75 -19.83
CA GLU A 278 -21.25 16.91 -21.27
C GLU A 278 -20.00 17.50 -21.96
N PRO A 279 -19.67 17.01 -23.17
CA PRO A 279 -18.55 17.55 -23.94
C PRO A 279 -18.77 19.03 -24.27
N PHE A 280 -17.73 19.85 -24.07
CA PHE A 280 -17.75 21.25 -24.41
C PHE A 280 -16.61 21.64 -25.34
N ASN A 281 -16.72 22.78 -25.98
CA ASN A 281 -15.73 23.32 -26.89
C ASN A 281 -15.24 24.69 -26.38
N ALA A 282 -13.95 24.98 -26.51
CA ALA A 282 -13.42 26.28 -26.15
C ALA A 282 -12.17 26.63 -26.96
N TRP A 283 -11.85 27.92 -27.00
CA TRP A 283 -10.54 28.40 -27.38
C TRP A 283 -9.59 28.23 -26.19
N VAL A 284 -8.44 27.61 -26.42
CA VAL A 284 -7.46 27.30 -25.39
C VAL A 284 -6.14 28.00 -25.72
N LYS A 285 -5.53 28.62 -24.71
CA LYS A 285 -4.25 29.30 -24.84
C LYS A 285 -3.42 29.08 -23.58
N PRO A 286 -2.10 28.77 -23.69
CA PRO A 286 -1.23 28.70 -22.53
C PRO A 286 -1.04 30.06 -21.88
N ASN A 287 -1.13 30.08 -20.54
CA ASN A 287 -0.82 31.22 -19.72
C ASN A 287 0.49 30.95 -18.96
N PHE A 288 1.59 31.50 -19.47
CA PHE A 288 2.93 31.27 -18.93
C PHE A 288 3.18 31.94 -17.58
N GLU A 289 2.45 33.03 -17.24
CA GLU A 289 2.55 33.67 -15.95
C GLU A 289 1.92 32.86 -14.83
N ARG A 290 0.79 32.20 -15.14
CA ARG A 290 0.04 31.38 -14.20
C ARG A 290 0.35 29.89 -14.30
N ASN A 291 1.23 29.50 -15.23
CA ASN A 291 1.60 28.11 -15.54
C ASN A 291 0.38 27.17 -15.73
N LYS A 292 -0.62 27.63 -16.49
CA LYS A 292 -1.84 26.88 -16.77
C LYS A 292 -2.39 27.18 -18.15
N MET A 293 -3.34 26.36 -18.59
CA MET A 293 -4.14 26.62 -19.81
C MET A 293 -5.34 27.49 -19.45
N ASP A 294 -5.55 28.57 -20.19
CA ASP A 294 -6.75 29.40 -20.09
C ASP A 294 -7.75 28.99 -21.18
N PHE A 295 -9.04 29.02 -20.82
CA PHE A 295 -10.16 28.60 -21.67
C PHE A 295 -11.07 29.80 -21.94
N PHE A 296 -11.40 30.03 -23.22
CA PHE A 296 -12.20 31.16 -23.64
C PHE A 296 -13.38 30.68 -24.49
N ARG A 297 -14.53 31.36 -24.36
CA ARG A 297 -15.72 31.09 -25.21
C ARG A 297 -15.59 31.69 -26.62
N TRP A 298 -14.72 32.69 -26.78
CA TRP A 298 -14.42 33.38 -28.05
C TRP A 298 -12.91 33.35 -28.29
N ASN A 299 -12.48 33.66 -29.54
CA ASN A 299 -11.07 33.74 -29.89
C ASN A 299 -10.42 34.98 -29.26
N PRO A 300 -9.57 34.86 -28.23
CA PRO A 300 -8.97 35.97 -27.53
C PRO A 300 -7.97 36.79 -28.40
N ASP A 301 -7.47 36.20 -29.50
CA ASP A 301 -6.51 36.86 -30.39
C ASP A 301 -7.21 37.79 -31.39
N ARG A 302 -8.54 37.70 -31.61
CA ARG A 302 -9.31 38.66 -32.45
C ARG A 302 -9.50 40.02 -31.77
N ALA A 303 -9.56 40.08 -30.45
CA ALA A 303 -9.77 41.32 -29.70
C ALA A 303 -8.60 42.32 -29.81
N LYS A 304 -7.38 41.84 -30.12
CA LYS A 304 -6.18 42.70 -30.29
C LYS A 304 -6.12 43.47 -31.60
N ARG A 305 -6.92 43.07 -32.62
CA ARG A 305 -6.91 43.75 -33.93
C ARG A 305 -7.86 44.97 -34.04
N GLN A 306 -8.80 45.12 -33.11
CA GLN A 306 -9.72 46.27 -33.11
C GLN A 306 -9.27 47.48 -32.26
N GLY A 307 -8.15 47.38 -31.56
CA GLY A 307 -7.59 48.44 -30.69
C GLY A 307 -6.38 49.16 -31.29
N ALA A 308 -6.03 48.95 -32.57
CA ALA A 308 -4.84 49.55 -33.19
C ALA A 308 -5.15 50.53 -34.34
N GLU A 309 -6.38 51.00 -34.40
CA GLU A 309 -6.76 52.12 -35.30
C GLU A 309 -7.63 53.11 -34.50
N VAL A 310 -7.02 54.04 -33.77
CA VAL A 310 -7.44 55.44 -33.59
C VAL A 310 -6.19 56.26 -33.31
#